data_f87052674c70fe9f4cfa5399325df132
#
_entry.id   f87052674c70fe9f4cfa5399325df132
#
_cell.length_a   1.000
_cell.length_b   1.000
_cell.length_c   1.000
_cell.angle_alpha   90.00
_cell.angle_beta   90.00
_cell.angle_gamma   90.00
#
_symmetry.space_group_name_H-M   'P 1'
#
loop_
_entity.id
_entity.type
_entity.pdbx_description
1 polymer ?
#
loop_
_entity_poly.entity_id
_entity_poly.type
_entity_poly.pdbx_seq_one_letter_code
_entity_poly.pdbx_strand_id
1 'polypeptide(L)'
;PVSTEQWEEVINKDFKGADYENKLVWRTMEGSNVRPYYRAENLEGISFLGSRPGEFPYVRGTRANNNWLTRQTIEVNDPKEANARALDVLMKGADSLGFVIKNKEFTAEDLDTLLAGIELKAVELDFTGCGAARVADLLIDKVKKAGLDPENVKVSFNIDPIVKRLTLKGNFGCTEDGSKHFETLRSLIEKAAPYKRMRFIGVNGSVFHNSGSTIVQELAFSLAVGHEYIAKLTDMGLSVDQVAPSIVFNLAVSSN
;
A
#
# COMPACT_ATOMS: atom_id res chain seq x y z
N PRO A 1 2.49 -8.89 44.99
CA PRO A 1 1.94 -9.00 43.64
C PRO A 1 0.95 -10.17 43.62
N VAL A 2 -0.21 -9.99 43.02
CA VAL A 2 -1.21 -11.04 42.83
C VAL A 2 -0.71 -11.97 41.72
N SER A 3 -0.76 -13.32 41.94
CA SER A 3 -0.37 -14.30 40.92
C SER A 3 -1.46 -14.45 39.84
N THR A 4 -1.12 -15.09 38.72
CA THR A 4 -2.08 -15.37 37.64
C THR A 4 -3.19 -16.30 38.13
N GLU A 5 -2.84 -17.32 38.93
CA GLU A 5 -3.80 -18.26 39.52
C GLU A 5 -4.79 -17.54 40.45
N GLN A 6 -4.31 -16.67 41.33
CA GLN A 6 -5.16 -15.87 42.22
C GLN A 6 -6.10 -14.94 41.44
N TRP A 7 -5.63 -14.37 40.31
CA TRP A 7 -6.46 -13.57 39.44
C TRP A 7 -7.54 -14.40 38.75
N GLU A 8 -7.18 -15.55 38.22
CA GLU A 8 -8.11 -16.46 37.54
C GLU A 8 -9.13 -17.08 38.50
N GLU A 9 -8.76 -17.35 39.76
CA GLU A 9 -9.70 -17.78 40.81
C GLU A 9 -10.81 -16.74 41.02
N VAL A 10 -10.49 -15.48 41.07
CA VAL A 10 -11.48 -14.40 41.23
C VAL A 10 -12.41 -14.33 40.01
N ILE A 11 -11.84 -14.41 38.81
CA ILE A 11 -12.64 -14.41 37.57
C ILE A 11 -13.60 -15.61 37.54
N ASN A 12 -13.11 -16.80 37.86
CA ASN A 12 -13.93 -18.02 37.88
C ASN A 12 -15.05 -17.94 38.92
N LYS A 13 -14.79 -17.33 40.08
CA LYS A 13 -15.79 -17.07 41.11
C LYS A 13 -16.87 -16.08 40.60
N ASP A 14 -16.47 -15.02 39.93
CA ASP A 14 -17.40 -14.01 39.39
C ASP A 14 -18.25 -14.59 38.26
N PHE A 15 -17.71 -15.53 37.50
CA PHE A 15 -18.42 -16.19 36.39
C PHE A 15 -19.38 -17.30 36.86
N LYS A 16 -19.42 -17.61 38.16
CA LYS A 16 -20.35 -18.60 38.73
C LYS A 16 -20.34 -19.95 38.00
N GLY A 17 -19.16 -20.40 37.57
CA GLY A 17 -18.98 -21.67 36.86
C GLY A 17 -19.12 -21.60 35.34
N ALA A 18 -19.24 -20.39 34.75
CA ALA A 18 -19.14 -20.28 33.33
C ALA A 18 -17.66 -20.44 32.89
N ASP A 19 -17.46 -21.11 31.76
CA ASP A 19 -16.13 -21.39 31.21
C ASP A 19 -15.40 -20.11 30.77
N TYR A 20 -14.21 -19.90 31.34
CA TYR A 20 -13.32 -18.78 31.04
C TYR A 20 -12.94 -18.71 29.57
N GLU A 21 -12.55 -19.83 28.98
CA GLU A 21 -12.08 -19.89 27.57
C GLU A 21 -13.21 -19.53 26.59
N ASN A 22 -14.45 -19.90 26.89
CA ASN A 22 -15.59 -19.58 26.04
C ASN A 22 -16.11 -18.15 26.22
N LYS A 23 -15.86 -17.52 27.38
CA LYS A 23 -16.40 -16.19 27.70
C LYS A 23 -15.43 -15.07 27.41
N LEU A 24 -14.13 -15.25 27.63
CA LEU A 24 -13.13 -14.18 27.62
C LEU A 24 -12.06 -14.35 26.56
N VAL A 25 -11.86 -15.56 26.03
CA VAL A 25 -10.84 -15.78 25.03
C VAL A 25 -11.45 -15.62 23.64
N TRP A 26 -10.97 -14.62 22.92
CA TRP A 26 -11.37 -14.41 21.54
C TRP A 26 -10.58 -15.34 20.60
N ARG A 27 -11.30 -16.24 19.97
CA ARG A 27 -10.77 -17.13 18.93
C ARG A 27 -10.85 -16.41 17.60
N THR A 28 -9.70 -16.00 17.07
CA THR A 28 -9.63 -15.29 15.80
C THR A 28 -9.84 -16.24 14.64
N MET A 29 -10.23 -15.69 13.48
CA MET A 29 -10.38 -16.46 12.23
C MET A 29 -9.04 -16.99 11.70
N GLU A 30 -7.92 -16.42 12.15
CA GLU A 30 -6.55 -16.82 11.83
C GLU A 30 -6.07 -18.03 12.68
N GLY A 31 -6.90 -18.53 13.60
CA GLY A 31 -6.57 -19.63 14.47
C GLY A 31 -5.76 -19.26 15.72
N SER A 32 -5.63 -17.96 15.99
CA SER A 32 -5.00 -17.45 17.21
C SER A 32 -6.01 -17.21 18.31
N ASN A 33 -5.64 -17.47 19.55
CA ASN A 33 -6.45 -17.17 20.72
C ASN A 33 -5.93 -15.91 21.41
N VAL A 34 -6.76 -14.88 21.50
CA VAL A 34 -6.43 -13.63 22.17
C VAL A 34 -7.06 -13.64 23.57
N ARG A 35 -6.22 -13.61 24.60
CA ARG A 35 -6.65 -13.54 25.98
C ARG A 35 -7.02 -12.11 26.39
N PRO A 36 -7.88 -11.91 27.41
CA PRO A 36 -8.30 -10.58 27.85
C PRO A 36 -7.16 -9.78 28.51
N TYR A 37 -6.10 -10.45 28.96
CA TYR A 37 -4.91 -9.83 29.55
C TYR A 37 -3.68 -10.70 29.31
N TYR A 38 -2.51 -10.06 29.36
CA TYR A 38 -1.19 -10.69 29.31
C TYR A 38 -0.29 -10.13 30.41
N ARG A 39 0.61 -10.96 30.92
CA ARG A 39 1.54 -10.63 32.01
C ARG A 39 2.98 -10.88 31.58
N ALA A 40 3.94 -10.52 32.44
CA ALA A 40 5.36 -10.66 32.14
C ALA A 40 5.77 -12.10 31.79
N GLU A 41 5.17 -13.09 32.44
CA GLU A 41 5.40 -14.52 32.17
C GLU A 41 5.04 -14.93 30.75
N ASN A 42 4.09 -14.25 30.08
CA ASN A 42 3.73 -14.51 28.70
C ASN A 42 4.78 -14.01 27.69
N LEU A 43 5.75 -13.25 28.16
CA LEU A 43 6.88 -12.77 27.35
C LEU A 43 8.08 -13.71 27.41
N GLU A 44 8.06 -14.69 28.32
CA GLU A 44 9.14 -15.65 28.48
C GLU A 44 9.31 -16.50 27.20
N GLY A 45 10.54 -16.67 26.75
CA GLY A 45 10.86 -17.43 25.55
C GLY A 45 10.68 -16.67 24.23
N ILE A 46 10.22 -15.41 24.24
CA ILE A 46 10.10 -14.60 23.02
C ILE A 46 11.46 -13.97 22.70
N SER A 47 12.15 -14.50 21.68
CA SER A 47 13.53 -14.12 21.33
C SER A 47 13.67 -12.71 20.74
N PHE A 48 12.59 -12.12 20.23
CA PHE A 48 12.61 -10.85 19.50
C PHE A 48 12.16 -9.64 20.33
N LEU A 49 11.96 -9.77 21.64
CA LEU A 49 11.53 -8.66 22.51
C LEU A 49 12.51 -7.47 22.51
N GLY A 50 13.80 -7.73 22.35
CA GLY A 50 14.85 -6.71 22.27
C GLY A 50 14.98 -6.05 20.90
N SER A 51 14.26 -6.52 19.87
CA SER A 51 14.35 -5.97 18.52
C SER A 51 13.80 -4.54 18.46
N ARG A 52 14.53 -3.65 17.77
CA ARG A 52 14.09 -2.27 17.55
C ARG A 52 13.42 -2.10 16.19
N PRO A 53 12.49 -1.15 16.04
CA PRO A 53 11.97 -0.79 14.73
C PRO A 53 13.08 -0.35 13.78
N GLY A 54 13.04 -0.79 12.53
CA GLY A 54 14.04 -0.46 11.52
C GLY A 54 15.33 -1.29 11.56
N GLU A 55 15.50 -2.22 12.53
CA GLU A 55 16.63 -3.14 12.61
C GLU A 55 16.31 -4.47 11.97
N PHE A 56 17.29 -5.05 11.24
CA PHE A 56 17.18 -6.41 10.70
C PHE A 56 17.01 -7.43 11.85
N PRO A 57 16.14 -8.43 11.73
CA PRO A 57 15.35 -8.88 10.58
C PRO A 57 13.98 -8.19 10.41
N TYR A 58 13.82 -6.97 10.86
CA TYR A 58 12.64 -6.11 10.68
C TYR A 58 11.35 -6.64 11.31
N VAL A 59 11.45 -7.36 12.41
CA VAL A 59 10.32 -7.94 13.17
C VAL A 59 9.33 -6.85 13.61
N ARG A 60 9.82 -5.64 13.85
CA ARG A 60 9.01 -4.48 14.25
C ARG A 60 8.89 -3.42 13.16
N GLY A 61 8.98 -3.83 11.88
CA GLY A 61 8.88 -2.95 10.73
C GLY A 61 10.21 -2.37 10.26
N THR A 62 10.20 -1.84 9.05
CA THR A 62 11.38 -1.35 8.33
C THR A 62 11.76 0.09 8.66
N ARG A 63 10.95 0.81 9.45
CA ARG A 63 11.17 2.22 9.81
C ARG A 63 11.48 2.35 11.29
N ALA A 64 12.52 3.14 11.61
CA ALA A 64 12.89 3.44 12.99
C ALA A 64 11.95 4.44 13.68
N ASN A 65 11.13 5.15 12.92
CA ASN A 65 10.22 6.18 13.42
C ASN A 65 8.82 6.07 12.79
N ASN A 66 7.89 6.86 13.31
CA ASN A 66 6.49 6.90 12.87
C ASN A 66 6.21 8.04 11.86
N ASN A 67 7.17 8.41 11.05
CA ASN A 67 7.00 9.44 10.01
C ASN A 67 6.21 8.87 8.81
N TRP A 68 4.92 8.61 8.99
CA TRP A 68 4.01 8.35 7.89
C TRP A 68 3.48 9.65 7.29
N LEU A 69 3.05 9.60 6.06
CA LEU A 69 2.44 10.74 5.38
C LEU A 69 0.92 10.64 5.43
N THR A 70 0.27 11.78 5.65
CA THR A 70 -1.19 11.91 5.57
C THR A 70 -1.56 12.25 4.15
N ARG A 71 -2.24 11.31 3.46
CA ARG A 71 -2.66 11.48 2.07
C ARG A 71 -4.12 11.87 1.97
N GLN A 72 -4.40 12.91 1.18
CA GLN A 72 -5.75 13.24 0.73
C GLN A 72 -5.94 12.79 -0.70
N THR A 73 -6.96 11.96 -0.94
CA THR A 73 -7.34 11.53 -2.30
C THR A 73 -8.36 12.48 -2.90
N ILE A 74 -8.12 12.87 -4.16
CA ILE A 74 -8.93 13.84 -4.93
C ILE A 74 -9.30 13.18 -6.27
N GLU A 75 -10.58 13.13 -6.59
CA GLU A 75 -11.04 12.75 -7.94
C GLU A 75 -10.81 13.91 -8.91
N VAL A 76 -10.16 13.62 -10.05
CA VAL A 76 -9.85 14.61 -11.08
C VAL A 76 -10.90 14.52 -12.19
N ASN A 77 -11.98 15.29 -12.04
CA ASN A 77 -12.95 15.50 -13.10
C ASN A 77 -12.58 16.72 -13.95
N ASP A 78 -12.08 17.77 -13.31
CA ASP A 78 -11.49 18.96 -13.90
C ASP A 78 -10.11 19.21 -13.24
N PRO A 79 -9.01 19.35 -14.02
CA PRO A 79 -7.67 19.54 -13.47
C PRO A 79 -7.51 20.81 -12.63
N LYS A 80 -8.20 21.91 -12.99
CA LYS A 80 -8.10 23.19 -12.29
C LYS A 80 -8.81 23.15 -10.94
N GLU A 81 -9.99 22.55 -10.90
CA GLU A 81 -10.73 22.37 -9.64
C GLU A 81 -9.99 21.43 -8.70
N ALA A 82 -9.45 20.31 -9.24
CA ALA A 82 -8.65 19.37 -8.48
C ALA A 82 -7.36 20.00 -7.92
N ASN A 83 -6.69 20.85 -8.70
CA ASN A 83 -5.52 21.62 -8.24
C ASN A 83 -5.89 22.56 -7.09
N ALA A 84 -6.96 23.34 -7.21
CA ALA A 84 -7.40 24.25 -6.16
C ALA A 84 -7.68 23.50 -4.85
N ARG A 85 -8.33 22.32 -4.92
CA ARG A 85 -8.54 21.46 -3.77
C ARG A 85 -7.23 20.88 -3.21
N ALA A 86 -6.30 20.49 -4.08
CA ALA A 86 -4.98 19.97 -3.68
C ALA A 86 -4.21 21.02 -2.87
N LEU A 87 -4.15 22.25 -3.34
CA LEU A 87 -3.48 23.35 -2.64
C LEU A 87 -4.15 23.64 -1.28
N ASP A 88 -5.49 23.64 -1.21
CA ASP A 88 -6.24 23.84 0.04
C ASP A 88 -5.90 22.76 1.09
N VAL A 89 -5.88 21.47 0.69
CA VAL A 89 -5.60 20.39 1.66
C VAL A 89 -4.12 20.36 2.09
N LEU A 90 -3.18 20.76 1.23
CA LEU A 90 -1.78 20.94 1.61
C LEU A 90 -1.64 22.04 2.67
N MET A 91 -2.36 23.15 2.52
CA MET A 91 -2.37 24.23 3.53
C MET A 91 -3.01 23.79 4.85
N LYS A 92 -3.81 22.73 4.85
CA LYS A 92 -4.44 22.13 6.04
C LYS A 92 -3.64 20.98 6.65
N GLY A 93 -2.42 20.73 6.14
CA GLY A 93 -1.46 19.80 6.75
C GLY A 93 -1.42 18.41 6.12
N ALA A 94 -1.96 18.21 4.92
CA ALA A 94 -1.70 16.99 4.17
C ALA A 94 -0.25 17.00 3.65
N ASP A 95 0.42 15.85 3.71
CA ASP A 95 1.83 15.67 3.26
C ASP A 95 1.92 14.95 1.92
N SER A 96 0.83 14.32 1.49
CA SER A 96 0.74 13.52 0.28
C SER A 96 -0.60 13.77 -0.43
N LEU A 97 -0.58 13.78 -1.76
CA LEU A 97 -1.76 13.94 -2.60
C LEU A 97 -2.00 12.69 -3.43
N GLY A 98 -3.23 12.16 -3.37
CA GLY A 98 -3.69 11.11 -4.27
C GLY A 98 -4.62 11.69 -5.34
N PHE A 99 -4.39 11.37 -6.59
CA PHE A 99 -5.22 11.80 -7.70
C PHE A 99 -5.84 10.60 -8.42
N VAL A 100 -7.16 10.58 -8.53
CA VAL A 100 -7.89 9.54 -9.28
C VAL A 100 -8.14 10.03 -10.70
N ILE A 101 -7.40 9.51 -11.67
CA ILE A 101 -7.48 9.90 -13.08
C ILE A 101 -8.36 8.90 -13.83
N LYS A 102 -9.58 9.30 -14.16
CA LYS A 102 -10.52 8.46 -14.93
C LYS A 102 -10.34 8.64 -16.44
N ASN A 103 -9.82 9.80 -16.87
CA ASN A 103 -9.60 10.10 -18.28
C ASN A 103 -8.32 9.44 -18.80
N LYS A 104 -8.44 8.59 -19.82
CA LYS A 104 -7.30 7.94 -20.50
C LYS A 104 -6.56 8.88 -21.46
N GLU A 105 -7.26 9.92 -21.93
CA GLU A 105 -6.75 10.95 -22.86
C GLU A 105 -6.13 12.15 -22.11
N PHE A 106 -5.71 11.94 -20.85
CA PHE A 106 -5.10 12.99 -20.04
C PHE A 106 -3.87 13.57 -20.74
N THR A 107 -3.83 14.89 -20.86
CA THR A 107 -2.81 15.59 -21.64
C THR A 107 -1.68 16.16 -20.77
N ALA A 108 -0.59 16.60 -21.39
CA ALA A 108 0.49 17.30 -20.68
C ALA A 108 0.00 18.64 -20.08
N GLU A 109 -0.91 19.33 -20.77
CA GLU A 109 -1.51 20.58 -20.30
C GLU A 109 -2.41 20.36 -19.08
N ASP A 110 -3.19 19.27 -19.09
CA ASP A 110 -3.97 18.85 -17.91
C ASP A 110 -3.06 18.57 -16.71
N LEU A 111 -1.92 17.89 -16.95
CA LEU A 111 -0.95 17.61 -15.90
C LEU A 111 -0.29 18.88 -15.37
N ASP A 112 0.07 19.81 -16.25
CA ASP A 112 0.64 21.10 -15.87
C ASP A 112 -0.37 21.92 -15.04
N THR A 113 -1.63 21.92 -15.44
CA THR A 113 -2.73 22.58 -14.70
C THR A 113 -2.95 21.92 -13.34
N LEU A 114 -3.01 20.58 -13.29
CA LEU A 114 -3.23 19.83 -12.06
C LEU A 114 -2.12 20.04 -11.03
N LEU A 115 -0.87 20.15 -11.48
CA LEU A 115 0.30 20.29 -10.62
C LEU A 115 0.79 21.74 -10.44
N ALA A 116 0.06 22.73 -10.95
CA ALA A 116 0.42 24.13 -10.81
C ALA A 116 0.55 24.53 -9.33
N GLY A 117 1.69 25.09 -8.94
CA GLY A 117 1.96 25.52 -7.57
C GLY A 117 2.26 24.40 -6.56
N ILE A 118 2.26 23.12 -6.99
CA ILE A 118 2.63 21.99 -6.15
C ILE A 118 4.13 21.71 -6.29
N GLU A 119 4.86 21.78 -5.19
CA GLU A 119 6.31 21.55 -5.14
C GLU A 119 6.62 20.05 -5.12
N LEU A 120 7.03 19.48 -6.25
CA LEU A 120 7.25 18.04 -6.43
C LEU A 120 8.37 17.46 -5.55
N LYS A 121 9.27 18.30 -5.01
CA LYS A 121 10.33 17.87 -4.08
C LYS A 121 9.79 17.70 -2.65
N ALA A 122 8.72 18.40 -2.29
CA ALA A 122 8.19 18.46 -0.94
C ALA A 122 6.98 17.54 -0.74
N VAL A 123 6.16 17.36 -1.78
CA VAL A 123 4.90 16.62 -1.71
C VAL A 123 5.05 15.26 -2.37
N GLU A 124 4.63 14.19 -1.67
CA GLU A 124 4.50 12.88 -2.29
C GLU A 124 3.20 12.82 -3.10
N LEU A 125 3.28 12.28 -4.32
CA LEU A 125 2.13 12.11 -5.20
C LEU A 125 1.77 10.65 -5.39
N ASP A 126 0.47 10.38 -5.55
CA ASP A 126 -0.06 9.07 -5.90
C ASP A 126 -1.12 9.23 -7.00
N PHE A 127 -0.99 8.47 -8.07
CA PHE A 127 -1.94 8.50 -9.19
C PHE A 127 -2.60 7.15 -9.35
N THR A 128 -3.92 7.14 -9.38
CA THR A 128 -4.73 5.94 -9.56
C THR A 128 -5.72 6.09 -10.71
N GLY A 129 -6.38 5.00 -11.07
CA GLY A 129 -7.40 5.01 -12.11
C GLY A 129 -6.90 4.66 -13.51
N CYS A 130 -7.80 4.77 -14.49
CA CYS A 130 -7.52 4.30 -15.86
C CYS A 130 -6.46 5.13 -16.60
N GLY A 131 -6.28 6.39 -16.20
CA GLY A 131 -5.30 7.32 -16.76
C GLY A 131 -3.92 7.25 -16.11
N ALA A 132 -3.74 6.48 -15.02
CA ALA A 132 -2.50 6.49 -14.24
C ALA A 132 -1.24 6.18 -15.07
N ALA A 133 -1.30 5.21 -15.99
CA ALA A 133 -0.18 4.88 -16.86
C ALA A 133 0.17 6.01 -17.83
N ARG A 134 -0.84 6.72 -18.34
CA ARG A 134 -0.63 7.89 -19.20
C ARG A 134 0.03 9.04 -18.44
N VAL A 135 -0.47 9.31 -17.22
CA VAL A 135 0.10 10.33 -16.33
C VAL A 135 1.54 9.98 -15.96
N ALA A 136 1.84 8.70 -15.72
CA ALA A 136 3.20 8.24 -15.44
C ALA A 136 4.17 8.63 -16.55
N ASP A 137 3.80 8.34 -17.80
CA ASP A 137 4.61 8.68 -18.97
C ASP A 137 4.86 10.19 -19.09
N LEU A 138 3.79 10.99 -18.97
CA LEU A 138 3.85 12.45 -19.02
C LEU A 138 4.68 13.05 -17.87
N LEU A 139 4.54 12.52 -16.66
CA LEU A 139 5.26 13.03 -15.49
C LEU A 139 6.76 12.71 -15.58
N ILE A 140 7.14 11.53 -16.06
CA ILE A 140 8.55 11.19 -16.30
C ILE A 140 9.19 12.21 -17.27
N ASP A 141 8.51 12.54 -18.36
CA ASP A 141 9.01 13.52 -19.32
C ASP A 141 9.09 14.94 -18.71
N LYS A 142 8.08 15.33 -17.92
CA LYS A 142 8.05 16.61 -17.22
C LYS A 142 9.23 16.75 -16.24
N VAL A 143 9.49 15.77 -15.39
CA VAL A 143 10.57 15.85 -14.39
C VAL A 143 11.94 15.79 -15.03
N LYS A 144 12.12 15.00 -16.11
CA LYS A 144 13.36 14.99 -16.91
C LYS A 144 13.62 16.33 -17.56
N LYS A 145 12.60 16.90 -18.21
CA LYS A 145 12.71 18.22 -18.88
C LYS A 145 13.01 19.34 -17.89
N ALA A 146 12.45 19.26 -16.68
CA ALA A 146 12.70 20.21 -15.60
C ALA A 146 14.06 20.01 -14.90
N GLY A 147 14.78 18.93 -15.18
CA GLY A 147 16.06 18.62 -14.54
C GLY A 147 15.96 18.39 -13.03
N LEU A 148 14.81 17.84 -12.57
CA LEU A 148 14.63 17.60 -11.14
C LEU A 148 15.53 16.46 -10.66
N ASP A 149 16.09 16.65 -9.47
CA ASP A 149 16.89 15.62 -8.81
C ASP A 149 16.04 14.34 -8.58
N PRO A 150 16.47 13.19 -9.12
CA PRO A 150 15.75 11.93 -8.99
C PRO A 150 15.46 11.49 -7.55
N GLU A 151 16.31 11.83 -6.59
CA GLU A 151 16.15 11.46 -5.19
C GLU A 151 15.01 12.25 -4.50
N ASN A 152 14.62 13.39 -5.06
CA ASN A 152 13.60 14.26 -4.48
C ASN A 152 12.20 14.05 -5.06
N VAL A 153 12.05 13.26 -6.14
CA VAL A 153 10.75 13.00 -6.77
C VAL A 153 10.14 11.72 -6.20
N LYS A 154 9.11 11.86 -5.37
CA LYS A 154 8.40 10.75 -4.71
C LYS A 154 7.00 10.61 -5.31
N VAL A 155 6.83 9.62 -6.17
CA VAL A 155 5.55 9.40 -6.85
C VAL A 155 5.23 7.92 -6.92
N SER A 156 3.98 7.57 -6.67
CA SER A 156 3.45 6.24 -6.97
C SER A 156 2.34 6.31 -8.01
N PHE A 157 2.31 5.29 -8.88
CA PHE A 157 1.25 5.09 -9.86
C PHE A 157 0.64 3.73 -9.56
N ASN A 158 -0.59 3.73 -9.12
CA ASN A 158 -1.25 2.51 -8.73
C ASN A 158 -1.77 1.74 -9.97
N ILE A 159 -0.84 1.23 -10.79
CA ILE A 159 -1.15 0.45 -11.99
C ILE A 159 -1.23 -1.02 -11.58
N ASP A 160 -2.43 -1.58 -11.53
CA ASP A 160 -2.69 -2.96 -11.11
C ASP A 160 -3.58 -3.69 -12.12
N PRO A 161 -3.02 -4.14 -13.24
CA PRO A 161 -3.79 -4.87 -14.25
C PRO A 161 -4.29 -6.23 -13.77
N ILE A 162 -3.60 -6.89 -12.82
CA ILE A 162 -4.01 -8.20 -12.30
C ILE A 162 -5.29 -8.06 -11.49
N VAL A 163 -5.28 -7.25 -10.42
CA VAL A 163 -6.45 -7.08 -9.55
C VAL A 163 -7.59 -6.36 -10.26
N LYS A 164 -7.28 -5.39 -11.12
CA LYS A 164 -8.31 -4.73 -11.94
C LYS A 164 -9.07 -5.71 -12.82
N ARG A 165 -8.39 -6.71 -13.38
CA ARG A 165 -9.02 -7.73 -14.19
C ARG A 165 -9.94 -8.63 -13.36
N LEU A 166 -9.54 -8.97 -12.13
CA LEU A 166 -10.38 -9.70 -11.19
C LEU A 166 -11.69 -8.97 -10.91
N THR A 167 -11.60 -7.68 -10.60
CA THR A 167 -12.75 -6.87 -10.20
C THR A 167 -13.71 -6.57 -11.36
N LEU A 168 -13.20 -6.36 -12.57
CA LEU A 168 -14.03 -5.98 -13.71
C LEU A 168 -14.62 -7.16 -14.50
N LYS A 169 -13.94 -8.30 -14.54
CA LYS A 169 -14.33 -9.43 -15.40
C LYS A 169 -14.56 -10.74 -14.65
N GLY A 170 -14.27 -10.78 -13.34
CA GLY A 170 -14.39 -12.00 -12.53
C GLY A 170 -13.59 -13.19 -13.05
N ASN A 171 -12.62 -12.96 -13.93
CA ASN A 171 -11.93 -14.01 -14.65
C ASN A 171 -10.42 -13.80 -14.62
N PHE A 172 -9.69 -14.77 -14.07
CA PHE A 172 -8.24 -14.85 -14.10
C PHE A 172 -7.67 -15.29 -15.46
N GLY A 173 -8.52 -15.67 -16.40
CA GLY A 173 -8.10 -16.17 -17.70
C GLY A 173 -7.38 -15.12 -18.53
N CYS A 174 -6.19 -15.45 -19.01
CA CYS A 174 -5.43 -14.65 -19.97
C CYS A 174 -6.13 -14.66 -21.32
N THR A 175 -7.00 -13.69 -21.59
CA THR A 175 -7.43 -13.37 -22.93
C THR A 175 -6.85 -12.03 -23.34
N GLU A 176 -6.11 -12.07 -24.40
CA GLU A 176 -5.67 -11.10 -25.39
C GLU A 176 -4.95 -9.80 -25.00
N ASP A 177 -5.07 -9.20 -23.82
CA ASP A 177 -4.45 -7.88 -23.57
C ASP A 177 -3.59 -7.75 -22.31
N GLY A 178 -3.35 -8.85 -21.61
CA GLY A 178 -2.48 -8.86 -20.43
C GLY A 178 -1.03 -8.47 -20.74
N SER A 179 -0.52 -8.88 -21.90
CA SER A 179 0.85 -8.58 -22.34
C SER A 179 1.11 -7.09 -22.48
N LYS A 180 0.19 -6.33 -23.07
CA LYS A 180 0.34 -4.87 -23.26
C LYS A 180 0.47 -4.11 -21.95
N HIS A 181 -0.24 -4.53 -20.91
CA HIS A 181 -0.10 -3.89 -19.59
C HIS A 181 1.28 -4.12 -18.97
N PHE A 182 1.82 -5.34 -19.11
CA PHE A 182 3.17 -5.64 -18.64
C PHE A 182 4.24 -4.94 -19.47
N GLU A 183 4.06 -4.85 -20.81
CA GLU A 183 4.92 -4.05 -21.68
C GLU A 183 4.92 -2.57 -21.27
N THR A 184 3.76 -2.01 -20.95
CA THR A 184 3.63 -0.64 -20.44
C THR A 184 4.39 -0.48 -19.11
N LEU A 185 4.20 -1.37 -18.16
CA LEU A 185 4.92 -1.33 -16.87
C LEU A 185 6.43 -1.43 -17.08
N ARG A 186 6.89 -2.37 -17.91
CA ARG A 186 8.30 -2.51 -18.26
C ARG A 186 8.87 -1.21 -18.81
N SER A 187 8.21 -0.65 -19.82
CA SER A 187 8.63 0.61 -20.48
C SER A 187 8.70 1.77 -19.48
N LEU A 188 7.74 1.91 -18.57
CA LEU A 188 7.73 2.95 -17.55
C LEU A 188 8.89 2.78 -16.56
N ILE A 189 9.16 1.57 -16.09
CA ILE A 189 10.27 1.26 -15.19
C ILE A 189 11.61 1.57 -15.85
N GLU A 190 11.82 1.15 -17.11
CA GLU A 190 13.03 1.44 -17.88
C GLU A 190 13.20 2.95 -18.11
N LYS A 191 12.12 3.63 -18.52
CA LYS A 191 12.13 5.08 -18.78
C LYS A 191 12.44 5.88 -17.51
N ALA A 192 11.98 5.42 -16.35
CA ALA A 192 12.19 6.09 -15.07
C ALA A 192 13.42 5.59 -14.30
N ALA A 193 14.30 4.81 -14.89
CA ALA A 193 15.43 4.19 -14.20
C ALA A 193 16.24 5.10 -13.26
N PRO A 194 16.48 6.40 -13.55
CA PRO A 194 17.13 7.31 -12.62
C PRO A 194 16.31 7.66 -11.38
N TYR A 195 14.97 7.57 -11.46
CA TYR A 195 14.02 8.01 -10.43
C TYR A 195 13.60 6.84 -9.55
N LYS A 196 14.46 6.39 -8.65
CA LYS A 196 14.24 5.21 -7.79
C LYS A 196 13.05 5.32 -6.85
N ARG A 197 12.51 6.52 -6.65
CA ARG A 197 11.33 6.77 -5.83
C ARG A 197 10.03 6.91 -6.62
N MET A 198 10.09 6.68 -7.93
CA MET A 198 8.91 6.49 -8.77
C MET A 198 8.53 5.01 -8.75
N ARG A 199 7.31 4.72 -8.33
CA ARG A 199 6.77 3.36 -8.19
C ARG A 199 5.56 3.22 -9.09
N PHE A 200 5.52 2.15 -9.89
CA PHE A 200 4.51 2.02 -10.94
C PHE A 200 3.48 0.95 -10.64
N ILE A 201 3.82 -0.07 -9.87
CA ILE A 201 3.00 -1.24 -9.63
C ILE A 201 2.28 -1.07 -8.30
N GLY A 202 0.93 -1.05 -8.34
CA GLY A 202 0.11 -1.10 -7.15
C GLY A 202 -0.44 -2.51 -6.95
N VAL A 203 -0.20 -3.11 -5.78
CA VAL A 203 -0.86 -4.34 -5.37
C VAL A 203 -2.02 -3.97 -4.45
N ASN A 204 -3.26 -4.10 -4.94
CA ASN A 204 -4.44 -3.65 -4.21
C ASN A 204 -5.05 -4.77 -3.36
N GLY A 205 -4.43 -5.07 -2.23
CA GLY A 205 -4.87 -6.06 -1.25
C GLY A 205 -6.26 -5.76 -0.67
N SER A 206 -6.65 -4.49 -0.58
CA SER A 206 -7.96 -4.06 -0.11
C SER A 206 -9.14 -4.71 -0.87
N VAL A 207 -8.94 -5.12 -2.12
CA VAL A 207 -9.95 -5.87 -2.89
C VAL A 207 -10.21 -7.23 -2.28
N PHE A 208 -9.17 -7.93 -1.84
CA PHE A 208 -9.29 -9.23 -1.18
C PHE A 208 -9.97 -9.08 0.18
N HIS A 209 -9.54 -8.08 0.97
CA HIS A 209 -10.16 -7.75 2.25
C HIS A 209 -11.67 -7.50 2.11
N ASN A 210 -12.06 -6.62 1.20
CA ASN A 210 -13.46 -6.27 0.95
C ASN A 210 -14.28 -7.44 0.36
N SER A 211 -13.62 -8.47 -0.15
CA SER A 211 -14.24 -9.72 -0.60
C SER A 211 -14.40 -10.76 0.53
N GLY A 212 -14.05 -10.42 1.77
CA GLY A 212 -14.21 -11.26 2.94
C GLY A 212 -12.99 -12.10 3.31
N SER A 213 -11.81 -11.78 2.80
CA SER A 213 -10.57 -12.44 3.20
C SER A 213 -10.20 -12.11 4.65
N THR A 214 -9.63 -13.08 5.37
CA THR A 214 -8.97 -12.83 6.65
C THR A 214 -7.70 -12.00 6.43
N ILE A 215 -7.13 -11.43 7.50
CA ILE A 215 -5.87 -10.67 7.45
C ILE A 215 -4.74 -11.50 6.82
N VAL A 216 -4.64 -12.78 7.19
CA VAL A 216 -3.63 -13.70 6.63
C VAL A 216 -3.87 -13.97 5.16
N GLN A 217 -5.12 -14.16 4.74
CA GLN A 217 -5.47 -14.36 3.34
C GLN A 217 -5.23 -13.11 2.49
N GLU A 218 -5.57 -11.92 2.99
CA GLU A 218 -5.27 -10.65 2.32
C GLU A 218 -3.77 -10.51 2.08
N LEU A 219 -2.95 -10.77 3.10
CA LEU A 219 -1.49 -10.72 2.98
C LEU A 219 -0.98 -11.76 1.98
N ALA A 220 -1.44 -13.01 2.06
CA ALA A 220 -1.01 -14.09 1.19
C ALA A 220 -1.34 -13.81 -0.29
N PHE A 221 -2.56 -13.35 -0.57
CA PHE A 221 -2.97 -12.99 -1.94
C PHE A 221 -2.22 -11.76 -2.45
N SER A 222 -1.99 -10.76 -1.61
CA SER A 222 -1.21 -9.58 -1.98
C SER A 222 0.24 -9.94 -2.31
N LEU A 223 0.87 -10.81 -1.52
CA LEU A 223 2.22 -11.30 -1.80
C LEU A 223 2.28 -12.15 -3.07
N ALA A 224 1.27 -12.99 -3.32
CA ALA A 224 1.18 -13.78 -4.55
C ALA A 224 1.06 -12.89 -5.79
N VAL A 225 0.25 -11.83 -5.74
CA VAL A 225 0.15 -10.83 -6.83
C VAL A 225 1.48 -10.08 -7.02
N GLY A 226 2.12 -9.66 -5.93
CA GLY A 226 3.44 -9.02 -5.99
C GLY A 226 4.50 -9.92 -6.62
N HIS A 227 4.50 -11.20 -6.24
CA HIS A 227 5.40 -12.21 -6.83
C HIS A 227 5.15 -12.39 -8.34
N GLU A 228 3.87 -12.43 -8.76
CA GLU A 228 3.54 -12.56 -10.18
C GLU A 228 4.05 -11.37 -11.00
N TYR A 229 3.99 -10.14 -10.46
CA TYR A 229 4.60 -8.97 -11.12
C TYR A 229 6.11 -9.12 -11.26
N ILE A 230 6.79 -9.58 -10.21
CA ILE A 230 8.24 -9.82 -10.28
C ILE A 230 8.56 -10.87 -11.33
N ALA A 231 7.89 -12.03 -11.29
CA ALA A 231 8.12 -13.12 -12.23
C ALA A 231 7.92 -12.68 -13.68
N LYS A 232 6.76 -12.10 -13.99
CA LYS A 232 6.44 -11.67 -15.36
C LYS A 232 7.40 -10.61 -15.91
N LEU A 233 7.76 -9.61 -15.11
CA LEU A 233 8.63 -8.55 -15.56
C LEU A 233 10.09 -8.99 -15.64
N THR A 234 10.52 -9.95 -14.82
CA THR A 234 11.85 -10.57 -14.97
C THR A 234 11.94 -11.48 -16.18
N ASP A 235 10.87 -12.23 -16.52
CA ASP A 235 10.78 -12.97 -17.78
C ASP A 235 10.88 -12.05 -19.01
N MET A 236 10.46 -10.78 -18.86
CA MET A 236 10.58 -9.75 -19.90
C MET A 236 11.94 -9.03 -19.90
N GLY A 237 12.88 -9.44 -19.06
CA GLY A 237 14.28 -8.97 -19.06
C GLY A 237 14.63 -7.89 -18.05
N LEU A 238 13.71 -7.49 -17.16
CA LEU A 238 14.07 -6.63 -16.01
C LEU A 238 14.74 -7.46 -14.91
N SER A 239 15.58 -6.82 -14.09
CA SER A 239 16.10 -7.45 -12.87
C SER A 239 15.10 -7.34 -11.71
N VAL A 240 15.22 -8.24 -10.72
CA VAL A 240 14.44 -8.14 -9.48
C VAL A 240 14.67 -6.79 -8.79
N ASP A 241 15.91 -6.29 -8.81
CA ASP A 241 16.27 -5.00 -8.20
C ASP A 241 15.67 -3.77 -8.92
N GLN A 242 15.20 -3.94 -10.15
CA GLN A 242 14.44 -2.91 -10.87
C GLN A 242 12.94 -3.00 -10.56
N VAL A 243 12.40 -4.22 -10.44
CA VAL A 243 10.96 -4.45 -10.28
C VAL A 243 10.51 -4.29 -8.84
N ALA A 244 11.17 -4.94 -7.88
CA ALA A 244 10.73 -4.98 -6.49
C ALA A 244 10.59 -3.58 -5.84
N PRO A 245 11.54 -2.62 -6.03
CA PRO A 245 11.37 -1.27 -5.50
C PRO A 245 10.22 -0.48 -6.14
N SER A 246 9.74 -0.92 -7.31
CA SER A 246 8.64 -0.30 -8.04
C SER A 246 7.26 -0.73 -7.56
N ILE A 247 7.18 -1.68 -6.61
CA ILE A 247 5.91 -2.21 -6.07
C ILE A 247 5.49 -1.43 -4.83
N VAL A 248 4.18 -1.10 -4.74
CA VAL A 248 3.50 -0.56 -3.56
C VAL A 248 2.37 -1.48 -3.19
N PHE A 249 2.28 -1.84 -1.92
CA PHE A 249 1.15 -2.61 -1.37
C PHE A 249 0.13 -1.67 -0.75
N ASN A 250 -1.12 -1.80 -1.16
CA ASN A 250 -2.27 -1.09 -0.60
C ASN A 250 -3.11 -2.10 0.18
N LEU A 251 -2.96 -2.10 1.50
CA LEU A 251 -3.69 -2.99 2.40
C LEU A 251 -4.85 -2.23 3.05
N ALA A 252 -5.94 -2.95 3.36
CA ALA A 252 -7.07 -2.37 4.03
C ALA A 252 -6.84 -2.31 5.55
N VAL A 253 -7.34 -1.25 6.17
CA VAL A 253 -7.46 -1.14 7.63
C VAL A 253 -8.93 -0.92 7.94
N SER A 254 -9.53 -1.89 8.65
CA SER A 254 -10.91 -1.81 9.11
C SER A 254 -11.01 -0.98 10.38
N SER A 255 -12.17 -0.37 10.59
CA SER A 255 -12.50 0.32 11.84
C SER A 255 -13.03 -0.63 12.93
N ASN A 256 -13.19 -1.92 12.64
CA ASN A 256 -13.69 -2.94 13.54
C ASN A 256 -12.58 -3.88 13.96
#